data_3a6554fe8619d72b5e936270f666330a
#
_entry.id   3a6554fe8619d72b5e936270f666330a
#
_cell.length_a   1.000
_cell.length_b   1.000
_cell.length_c   1.000
_cell.angle_alpha   90.00
_cell.angle_beta   90.00
_cell.angle_gamma   90.00
#
_symmetry.space_group_name_H-M   'P 1'
#
loop_
_entity.id
_entity.type
_entity.pdbx_description
1 polymer ?
#
loop_
_entity_poly.entity_id
_entity_poly.type
_entity_poly.pdbx_seq_one_letter_code
_entity_poly.pdbx_strand_id
1 'polypeptide(L)'
;MSNLSVKLQRTASATLAVGNVTADATRPRRLKLYDALFSQAEATPADGNTRFEVQRCTTAGTGTAVTPRLLDPADPATEADALENHTIDPTLTAGEISLTFGLNQRSTMRWVAAPGSEIVVPAVASNGLAVRTPVAALVATTVLLFLAE
;
A
#
# COMPACT_ATOMS: atom_id res chain seq x y z
N MET A 1 6.68 20.04 -1.73
CA MET A 1 6.60 18.64 -1.26
C MET A 1 5.20 18.46 -0.71
N SER A 2 4.40 17.65 -1.35
CA SER A 2 3.03 17.39 -0.92
C SER A 2 2.97 16.14 -0.05
N ASN A 3 2.24 16.21 1.05
CA ASN A 3 1.98 15.04 1.89
C ASN A 3 0.59 14.49 1.55
N LEU A 4 0.51 13.18 1.41
CA LEU A 4 -0.73 12.54 1.01
C LEU A 4 -1.00 11.28 1.84
N SER A 5 -2.27 10.91 1.91
CA SER A 5 -2.71 9.65 2.49
C SER A 5 -3.44 8.81 1.45
N VAL A 6 -3.24 7.51 1.49
CA VAL A 6 -3.90 6.54 0.62
C VAL A 6 -4.49 5.43 1.47
N LYS A 7 -5.81 5.30 1.45
CA LYS A 7 -6.49 4.16 2.05
C LYS A 7 -6.60 3.06 1.01
N LEU A 8 -6.07 1.90 1.32
CA LEU A 8 -6.16 0.69 0.51
C LEU A 8 -6.95 -0.37 1.26
N GLN A 9 -7.80 -1.08 0.54
CA GLN A 9 -8.57 -2.16 1.14
C GLN A 9 -8.67 -3.34 0.18
N ARG A 10 -8.87 -4.52 0.75
CA ARG A 10 -9.18 -5.73 0.03
C ARG A 10 -10.27 -6.49 0.78
N THR A 11 -11.35 -6.82 0.09
CA THR A 11 -12.28 -7.85 0.54
C THR A 11 -11.60 -9.23 0.48
N ALA A 12 -12.13 -10.23 1.17
CA ALA A 12 -11.63 -11.60 1.06
C ALA A 12 -11.55 -12.02 -0.42
N SER A 13 -10.36 -12.35 -0.89
CA SER A 13 -10.06 -12.54 -2.31
C SER A 13 -8.93 -13.55 -2.52
N ALA A 14 -8.88 -14.13 -3.71
CA ALA A 14 -7.79 -14.99 -4.15
C ALA A 14 -6.50 -14.21 -4.49
N THR A 15 -6.58 -12.90 -4.74
CA THR A 15 -5.41 -12.07 -4.98
C THR A 15 -4.65 -11.80 -3.67
N LEU A 16 -3.35 -11.62 -3.75
CA LEU A 16 -2.48 -11.41 -2.59
C LEU A 16 -2.32 -9.93 -2.25
N ALA A 17 -2.42 -9.02 -3.23
CA ALA A 17 -2.29 -7.59 -3.01
C ALA A 17 -3.53 -7.01 -2.31
N VAL A 18 -3.31 -6.30 -1.21
CA VAL A 18 -4.31 -5.44 -0.58
C VAL A 18 -4.52 -4.20 -1.43
N GLY A 19 -3.44 -3.63 -1.90
CA GLY A 19 -3.41 -2.50 -2.79
C GLY A 19 -1.98 -2.08 -3.09
N ASN A 20 -1.82 -1.09 -3.96
CA ASN A 20 -0.53 -0.52 -4.27
C ASN A 20 -0.61 0.99 -4.48
N VAL A 21 0.56 1.63 -4.37
CA VAL A 21 0.78 3.02 -4.77
C VAL A 21 1.94 3.03 -5.75
N THR A 22 1.75 3.66 -6.90
CA THR A 22 2.74 3.76 -7.96
C THR A 22 2.99 5.21 -8.36
N ALA A 23 4.17 5.48 -8.92
CA ALA A 23 4.42 6.71 -9.62
C ALA A 23 3.59 6.74 -10.92
N ASP A 24 3.00 7.90 -11.24
CA ASP A 24 2.21 8.11 -12.46
C ASP A 24 2.96 7.65 -13.72
N ALA A 25 2.22 7.12 -14.69
CA ALA A 25 2.80 6.57 -15.91
C ALA A 25 3.37 7.63 -16.86
N THR A 26 2.86 8.87 -16.81
CA THR A 26 3.24 9.98 -17.69
C THR A 26 4.17 10.99 -17.04
N ARG A 27 3.98 11.23 -15.75
CA ARG A 27 4.73 12.21 -14.95
C ARG A 27 5.23 11.60 -13.65
N PRO A 28 6.08 10.57 -13.72
CA PRO A 28 6.49 9.85 -12.53
C PRO A 28 7.26 10.75 -11.57
N ARG A 29 6.81 10.80 -10.32
CA ARG A 29 7.48 11.48 -9.23
C ARG A 29 7.92 10.50 -8.16
N ARG A 30 8.94 10.90 -7.42
CA ARG A 30 9.44 10.12 -6.29
C ARG A 30 8.46 10.24 -5.13
N LEU A 31 8.04 9.10 -4.57
CA LEU A 31 7.23 9.07 -3.36
C LEU A 31 8.06 8.47 -2.22
N LYS A 32 7.79 8.91 -0.99
CA LYS A 32 8.43 8.41 0.22
C LYS A 32 7.35 7.97 1.19
N LEU A 33 7.26 6.68 1.45
CA LEU A 33 6.41 6.14 2.50
C LEU A 33 7.08 6.37 3.85
N TYR A 34 6.47 7.17 4.72
CA TYR A 34 7.01 7.50 6.04
C TYR A 34 6.15 6.97 7.19
N ASP A 35 4.89 6.61 6.95
CA ASP A 35 3.99 6.09 7.99
C ASP A 35 2.97 5.16 7.34
N ALA A 36 2.61 4.08 8.03
CA ALA A 36 1.62 3.13 7.56
C ALA A 36 0.86 2.50 8.73
N LEU A 37 -0.45 2.39 8.59
CA LEU A 37 -1.34 1.75 9.55
C LEU A 37 -1.97 0.52 8.89
N PHE A 38 -1.82 -0.64 9.54
CA PHE A 38 -2.30 -1.93 9.05
C PHE A 38 -3.39 -2.45 10.00
N SER A 39 -4.53 -2.84 9.44
CA SER A 39 -5.64 -3.38 10.21
C SER A 39 -6.43 -4.40 9.41
N GLN A 40 -7.27 -5.15 10.10
CA GLN A 40 -8.27 -6.01 9.50
C GLN A 40 -9.64 -5.50 9.96
N ALA A 41 -10.56 -5.35 9.01
CA ALA A 41 -11.82 -4.63 9.21
C ALA A 41 -13.02 -5.54 8.93
N GLU A 42 -13.10 -6.67 9.65
CA GLU A 42 -14.26 -7.56 9.55
C GLU A 42 -15.12 -7.53 10.79
N ALA A 43 -16.42 -7.75 10.58
CA ALA A 43 -17.42 -7.77 11.65
C ALA A 43 -17.22 -8.93 12.64
N THR A 44 -16.59 -10.03 12.21
CA THR A 44 -16.34 -11.21 13.06
C THR A 44 -14.89 -11.66 12.88
N PRO A 45 -13.93 -11.03 13.57
CA PRO A 45 -12.55 -11.43 13.47
C PRO A 45 -12.33 -12.81 14.11
N ALA A 46 -11.65 -13.69 13.41
CA ALA A 46 -11.16 -14.96 13.96
C ALA A 46 -9.80 -14.76 14.68
N ASP A 47 -9.44 -15.71 15.53
CA ASP A 47 -8.10 -15.73 16.16
C ASP A 47 -7.07 -16.33 15.17
N GLY A 48 -6.72 -15.55 14.17
CA GLY A 48 -5.76 -15.91 13.15
C GLY A 48 -4.70 -14.83 12.99
N ASN A 49 -3.53 -15.23 12.50
CA ASN A 49 -2.46 -14.31 12.15
C ASN A 49 -2.39 -14.16 10.63
N THR A 50 -2.27 -12.93 10.19
CA THR A 50 -2.01 -12.58 8.79
C THR A 50 -0.63 -11.97 8.69
N ARG A 51 0.19 -12.47 7.78
CA ARG A 51 1.47 -11.82 7.46
C ARG A 51 1.22 -10.73 6.42
N PHE A 52 1.70 -9.54 6.72
CA PHE A 52 1.74 -8.42 5.78
C PHE A 52 3.16 -8.23 5.26
N GLU A 53 3.25 -7.83 4.02
CA GLU A 53 4.50 -7.45 3.37
C GLU A 53 4.28 -6.18 2.55
N VAL A 54 5.25 -5.28 2.62
CA VAL A 54 5.38 -4.14 1.70
C VAL A 54 6.53 -4.47 0.76
N GLN A 55 6.21 -4.64 -0.52
CA GLN A 55 7.15 -5.09 -1.54
C GLN A 55 7.11 -4.17 -2.76
N ARG A 56 8.26 -3.99 -3.40
CA ARG A 56 8.34 -3.22 -4.65
C ARG A 56 7.59 -3.92 -5.77
N CYS A 57 6.97 -3.10 -6.63
CA CYS A 57 6.34 -3.56 -7.85
C CYS A 57 6.76 -2.70 -9.05
N THR A 58 6.71 -3.30 -10.24
CA THR A 58 7.06 -2.67 -11.52
C THR A 58 5.85 -2.41 -12.39
N THR A 59 4.70 -2.97 -12.04
CA THR A 59 3.40 -2.68 -12.67
C THR A 59 2.34 -2.53 -11.59
N ALA A 60 1.29 -1.79 -11.90
CA ALA A 60 0.19 -1.57 -10.96
C ALA A 60 -0.76 -2.77 -10.83
N GLY A 61 -0.75 -3.72 -11.78
CA GLY A 61 -1.78 -4.77 -11.86
C GLY A 61 -3.12 -4.21 -12.34
N THR A 62 -4.21 -4.87 -11.96
CA THR A 62 -5.58 -4.42 -12.25
C THR A 62 -6.41 -4.43 -10.98
N GLY A 63 -7.03 -3.32 -10.68
CA GLY A 63 -7.83 -3.13 -9.47
C GLY A 63 -8.74 -1.91 -9.57
N THR A 64 -9.36 -1.55 -8.47
CA THR A 64 -10.19 -0.36 -8.36
C THR A 64 -9.29 0.86 -8.07
N ALA A 65 -9.43 1.91 -8.86
CA ALA A 65 -8.66 3.15 -8.65
C ALA A 65 -9.06 3.83 -7.33
N VAL A 66 -8.06 4.26 -6.60
CA VAL A 66 -8.19 5.05 -5.37
C VAL A 66 -7.54 6.40 -5.58
N THR A 67 -8.23 7.47 -5.24
CA THR A 67 -7.65 8.81 -5.30
C THR A 67 -6.84 9.09 -4.04
N PRO A 68 -5.51 9.28 -4.14
CA PRO A 68 -4.71 9.74 -3.02
C PRO A 68 -5.23 11.10 -2.52
N ARG A 69 -5.26 11.29 -1.20
CA ARG A 69 -5.75 12.52 -0.60
C ARG A 69 -4.59 13.35 -0.08
N LEU A 70 -4.52 14.60 -0.50
CA LEU A 70 -3.60 15.57 0.07
C LEU A 70 -3.94 15.82 1.54
N LEU A 71 -2.93 15.88 2.41
CA LEU A 71 -3.12 16.25 3.81
C LEU A 71 -3.32 17.76 3.95
N ASP A 72 -2.69 18.55 3.08
CA ASP A 72 -3.01 19.96 2.90
C ASP A 72 -3.78 20.13 1.58
N PRO A 73 -5.07 20.51 1.61
CA PRO A 73 -5.87 20.70 0.39
C PRO A 73 -5.37 21.83 -0.53
N ALA A 74 -4.49 22.70 -0.02
CA ALA A 74 -3.88 23.78 -0.80
C ALA A 74 -2.64 23.36 -1.59
N ASP A 75 -2.10 22.14 -1.31
CA ASP A 75 -0.97 21.60 -2.05
C ASP A 75 -1.34 21.30 -3.51
N PRO A 76 -0.37 21.33 -4.44
CA PRO A 76 -0.57 20.88 -5.81
C PRO A 76 -1.08 19.43 -5.87
N ALA A 77 -1.89 19.13 -6.89
CA ALA A 77 -2.37 17.78 -7.11
C ALA A 77 -1.22 16.77 -7.19
N THR A 78 -1.39 15.63 -6.56
CA THR A 78 -0.41 14.54 -6.58
C THR A 78 -0.39 13.83 -7.93
N GLU A 79 0.79 13.36 -8.33
CA GLU A 79 1.04 12.48 -9.48
C GLU A 79 1.22 11.01 -9.04
N ALA A 80 0.70 10.66 -7.86
CA ALA A 80 0.68 9.28 -7.38
C ALA A 80 -0.61 8.59 -7.81
N ASP A 81 -0.49 7.38 -8.36
CA ASP A 81 -1.60 6.48 -8.62
C ASP A 81 -1.75 5.45 -7.51
N ALA A 82 -2.97 5.01 -7.25
CA ALA A 82 -3.23 3.94 -6.31
C ALA A 82 -4.37 3.03 -6.77
N LEU A 83 -4.22 1.73 -6.52
CA LEU A 83 -5.23 0.72 -6.80
C LEU A 83 -5.48 -0.14 -5.56
N GLU A 84 -6.72 -0.57 -5.39
CA GLU A 84 -7.16 -1.51 -4.36
C GLU A 84 -8.04 -2.61 -4.95
N ASN A 85 -8.44 -3.59 -4.16
CA ASN A 85 -9.32 -4.70 -4.59
C ASN A 85 -8.86 -5.30 -5.94
N HIS A 86 -7.60 -5.72 -5.99
CA HIS A 86 -7.00 -6.24 -7.22
C HIS A 86 -7.74 -7.48 -7.73
N THR A 87 -7.94 -7.53 -9.04
CA THR A 87 -8.34 -8.74 -9.79
C THR A 87 -7.13 -9.42 -10.43
N ILE A 88 -6.08 -8.65 -10.70
CA ILE A 88 -4.76 -9.13 -11.15
C ILE A 88 -3.72 -8.45 -10.26
N ASP A 89 -2.91 -9.25 -9.57
CA ASP A 89 -1.85 -8.73 -8.71
C ASP A 89 -0.83 -7.89 -9.49
N PRO A 90 -0.23 -6.85 -8.86
CA PRO A 90 0.89 -6.13 -9.44
C PRO A 90 2.08 -7.06 -9.66
N THR A 91 2.93 -6.77 -10.64
CA THR A 91 4.18 -7.50 -10.84
C THR A 91 5.18 -7.09 -9.76
N LEU A 92 5.47 -8.01 -8.86
CA LEU A 92 6.35 -7.78 -7.72
C LEU A 92 7.80 -8.03 -8.11
N THR A 93 8.72 -7.24 -7.55
CA THR A 93 10.16 -7.48 -7.68
C THR A 93 10.60 -8.50 -6.65
N ALA A 94 11.13 -9.64 -7.11
CA ALA A 94 11.56 -10.71 -6.23
C ALA A 94 12.62 -10.25 -5.24
N GLY A 95 12.45 -10.59 -3.95
CA GLY A 95 13.39 -10.25 -2.89
C GLY A 95 13.33 -8.79 -2.38
N GLU A 96 12.60 -7.90 -3.03
CA GLU A 96 12.51 -6.47 -2.68
C GLU A 96 11.40 -6.19 -1.64
N ILE A 97 11.41 -6.97 -0.55
CA ILE A 97 10.48 -6.79 0.58
C ILE A 97 11.10 -5.78 1.55
N SER A 98 10.42 -4.64 1.72
CA SER A 98 10.87 -3.57 2.61
C SER A 98 10.36 -3.72 4.04
N LEU A 99 9.18 -4.29 4.22
CA LEU A 99 8.59 -4.58 5.53
C LEU A 99 7.92 -5.94 5.50
N THR A 100 8.04 -6.69 6.60
CA THR A 100 7.29 -7.92 6.83
C THR A 100 7.00 -8.09 8.31
N PHE A 101 5.77 -8.44 8.64
CA PHE A 101 5.35 -8.71 10.03
C PHE A 101 4.07 -9.52 10.07
N GLY A 102 3.85 -10.22 11.18
CA GLY A 102 2.59 -10.91 11.46
C GLY A 102 1.67 -10.03 12.32
N LEU A 103 0.40 -10.01 11.97
CA LEU A 103 -0.62 -9.26 12.69
C LEU A 103 -1.79 -10.19 13.04
N ASN A 104 -2.19 -10.21 14.30
CA ASN A 104 -3.43 -10.88 14.70
C ASN A 104 -4.63 -10.09 14.15
N GLN A 105 -5.67 -10.78 13.71
CA GLN A 105 -6.86 -10.17 13.11
C GLN A 105 -7.59 -9.17 14.03
N ARG A 106 -7.36 -9.24 15.34
CA ARG A 106 -7.96 -8.34 16.34
C ARG A 106 -7.10 -7.14 16.69
N SER A 107 -5.95 -6.97 16.04
CA SER A 107 -4.99 -5.91 16.36
C SER A 107 -4.73 -5.00 15.17
N THR A 108 -4.23 -3.81 15.47
CA THR A 108 -3.79 -2.81 14.50
C THR A 108 -2.30 -2.57 14.73
N MET A 109 -1.52 -2.44 13.66
CA MET A 109 -0.12 -2.10 13.74
C MET A 109 0.14 -0.80 12.99
N ARG A 110 0.93 0.07 13.59
CA ARG A 110 1.46 1.27 12.94
C ARG A 110 2.97 1.13 12.80
N TRP A 111 3.46 1.38 11.59
CA TRP A 111 4.88 1.51 11.30
C TRP A 111 5.18 2.96 10.93
N VAL A 112 6.23 3.50 11.52
CA VAL A 112 6.72 4.86 11.22
C VAL A 112 8.20 4.77 10.91
N ALA A 113 8.61 5.37 9.80
CA ALA A 113 10.02 5.44 9.43
C ALA A 113 10.78 6.38 10.36
N ALA A 114 12.00 6.00 10.75
CA ALA A 114 12.94 6.97 11.29
C ALA A 114 13.28 8.02 10.20
N PRO A 115 13.57 9.27 10.56
CA PRO A 115 13.95 10.28 9.58
C PRO A 115 15.11 9.83 8.71
N GLY A 116 14.93 9.89 7.38
CA GLY A 116 15.90 9.42 6.41
C GLY A 116 15.85 7.92 6.08
N SER A 117 14.95 7.17 6.72
CA SER A 117 14.74 5.73 6.47
C SER A 117 13.40 5.44 5.82
N GLU A 118 12.80 6.42 5.16
CA GLU A 118 11.55 6.28 4.41
C GLU A 118 11.72 5.26 3.27
N ILE A 119 10.69 4.47 3.00
CA ILE A 119 10.70 3.56 1.85
C ILE A 119 10.39 4.37 0.59
N VAL A 120 11.34 4.40 -0.32
CA VAL A 120 11.27 5.25 -1.52
C VAL A 120 10.65 4.50 -2.70
N VAL A 121 9.63 5.08 -3.32
CA VAL A 121 9.18 4.75 -4.68
C VAL A 121 10.00 5.60 -5.65
N PRO A 122 10.74 5.00 -6.60
CA PRO A 122 11.52 5.77 -7.57
C PRO A 122 10.60 6.52 -8.54
N ALA A 123 11.10 7.63 -9.11
CA ALA A 123 10.40 8.37 -10.17
C ALA A 123 10.53 7.62 -11.51
N VAL A 124 9.94 6.43 -11.57
CA VAL A 124 9.90 5.57 -12.76
C VAL A 124 8.45 5.17 -12.99
N ALA A 125 7.98 5.34 -14.21
CA ALA A 125 6.60 5.07 -14.60
C ALA A 125 6.10 3.72 -14.10
N SER A 126 4.96 3.71 -13.44
CA SER A 126 4.27 2.53 -12.88
C SER A 126 5.03 1.73 -11.81
N ASN A 127 6.26 2.13 -11.46
CA ASN A 127 6.96 1.52 -10.32
C ASN A 127 6.32 1.98 -9.01
N GLY A 128 6.28 1.09 -8.02
CA GLY A 128 5.58 1.39 -6.78
C GLY A 128 5.90 0.47 -5.62
N LEU A 129 5.06 0.56 -4.63
CA LEU A 129 5.00 -0.32 -3.47
C LEU A 129 3.63 -0.98 -3.44
N ALA A 130 3.62 -2.30 -3.32
CA ALA A 130 2.42 -3.10 -3.08
C ALA A 130 2.40 -3.56 -1.62
N VAL A 131 1.26 -3.40 -0.98
CA VAL A 131 0.96 -4.05 0.30
C VAL A 131 0.26 -5.35 -0.03
N ARG A 132 0.79 -6.46 0.47
CA ARG A 132 0.23 -7.78 0.23
C ARG A 132 0.20 -8.66 1.46
N THR A 133 -0.58 -9.72 1.37
CA THR A 133 -0.51 -10.87 2.27
C THR A 133 0.00 -12.05 1.46
N PRO A 134 1.07 -12.78 1.85
CA PRO A 134 1.62 -13.91 1.10
C PRO A 134 0.65 -15.09 0.94
N VAL A 135 -0.38 -15.10 1.77
CA VAL A 135 -1.49 -16.04 1.69
C VAL A 135 -2.77 -15.24 1.51
N ALA A 136 -3.70 -15.70 0.69
CA ALA A 136 -4.99 -15.06 0.50
C ALA A 136 -5.68 -14.86 1.88
N ALA A 137 -6.04 -13.62 2.19
CA ALA A 137 -6.70 -13.32 3.45
C ALA A 137 -8.15 -13.78 3.42
N LEU A 138 -8.56 -14.42 4.49
CA LEU A 138 -9.95 -14.85 4.68
C LEU A 138 -10.85 -13.71 5.15
N VAL A 139 -10.27 -12.58 5.56
CA VAL A 139 -10.97 -11.41 6.08
C VAL A 139 -10.57 -10.15 5.32
N ALA A 140 -11.45 -9.15 5.30
CA ALA A 140 -11.14 -7.87 4.70
C ALA A 140 -9.98 -7.19 5.43
N THR A 141 -9.07 -6.63 4.67
CA THR A 141 -7.89 -5.93 5.17
C THR A 141 -7.94 -4.47 4.74
N THR A 142 -7.54 -3.59 5.64
CA THR A 142 -7.44 -2.15 5.38
C THR A 142 -6.05 -1.67 5.77
N VAL A 143 -5.45 -0.89 4.89
CA VAL A 143 -4.15 -0.26 5.12
C VAL A 143 -4.27 1.22 4.79
N LEU A 144 -3.72 2.07 5.65
CA LEU A 144 -3.60 3.50 5.41
C LEU A 144 -2.11 3.83 5.29
N LEU A 145 -1.73 4.36 4.13
CA LEU A 145 -0.36 4.78 3.83
C LEU A 145 -0.26 6.30 3.87
N PHE A 146 0.82 6.82 4.43
CA PHE A 146 1.17 8.23 4.40
C PHE A 146 2.48 8.42 3.65
N LEU A 147 2.42 9.22 2.59
CA LEU A 147 3.53 9.43 1.68
C LEU A 147 3.82 10.92 1.52
N ALA A 148 5.07 11.23 1.20
CA ALA A 148 5.51 12.55 0.75
C ALA A 148 5.95 12.44 -0.72
N GLU A 149 5.50 13.39 -1.54
CA GLU A 149 5.84 13.53 -2.96
C GLU A 149 6.80 14.70 -3.18
#